data_14a09020b8a5515ea7057b8c7b720409
#
_entry.id   14a09020b8a5515ea7057b8c7b720409
#
_cell.length_a   1.000
_cell.length_b   1.000
_cell.length_c   1.000
_cell.angle_alpha   90.00
_cell.angle_beta   90.00
_cell.angle_gamma   90.00
#
_symmetry.space_group_name_H-M   'P 1'
#
loop_
_entity.id
_entity.type
_entity.pdbx_description
1 polymer ?
#
loop_
_entity_poly.entity_id
_entity_poly.type
_entity_poly.pdbx_seq_one_letter_code
_entity_poly.pdbx_strand_id
1 'polypeptide(L)'
;MLKTLGRSVYLTQFEEQRASLSAFAAGGAPVFISLHISEEFDAAYCARVQEMCDFLAAQGWRILADVSEKTIRQFGCADLPALAKRLHLWGLRLDYGFSLEQMCALAQQLPVAVNASTTTPEVARQLAAGGGTVIAMHNFYPRPETGLDPEFLRE
;
A
#
# COMPACT_ATOMS: atom_id res chain seq x y z
N MET A 1 -15.46 -6.94 11.69
CA MET A 1 -14.41 -6.36 10.82
C MET A 1 -13.05 -6.75 11.39
N LEU A 2 -12.15 -7.31 10.58
CA LEU A 2 -10.82 -7.68 11.04
C LEU A 2 -9.92 -6.44 11.01
N LYS A 3 -9.40 -6.01 12.15
CA LYS A 3 -8.41 -4.94 12.24
C LYS A 3 -7.01 -5.56 12.21
N THR A 4 -6.14 -5.03 11.37
CA THR A 4 -4.77 -5.50 11.24
C THR A 4 -3.82 -4.31 11.32
N LEU A 5 -2.79 -4.41 12.14
CA LEU A 5 -1.72 -3.42 12.19
C LEU A 5 -0.73 -3.68 11.07
N GLY A 6 -0.43 -2.65 10.32
CA GLY A 6 0.63 -2.64 9.31
C GLY A 6 1.76 -1.68 9.70
N ARG A 7 2.83 -1.74 8.93
CA ARG A 7 3.99 -0.87 9.08
C ARG A 7 4.22 -0.08 7.81
N SER A 8 4.55 1.20 7.91
CA SER A 8 5.00 2.00 6.78
C SER A 8 6.51 1.88 6.60
N VAL A 9 6.94 1.71 5.36
CA VAL A 9 8.35 1.68 4.97
C VAL A 9 8.58 2.73 3.88
N TYR A 10 9.57 3.57 4.11
CA TYR A 10 9.99 4.58 3.15
C TYR A 10 11.34 4.19 2.53
N LEU A 11 11.47 4.38 1.23
CA LEU A 11 12.70 4.03 0.52
C LEU A 11 13.96 4.68 1.13
N THR A 12 13.83 5.92 1.61
CA THR A 12 14.92 6.66 2.26
C THR A 12 15.39 6.07 3.59
N GLN A 13 14.54 5.29 4.25
CA GLN A 13 14.80 4.67 5.56
C GLN A 13 14.93 3.14 5.46
N PHE A 14 14.86 2.60 4.26
CA PHE A 14 14.76 1.15 4.07
C PHE A 14 15.96 0.41 4.65
N GLU A 15 17.18 0.88 4.41
CA GLU A 15 18.40 0.24 4.91
C GLU A 15 18.45 0.22 6.45
N GLU A 16 18.04 1.31 7.09
CA GLU A 16 17.98 1.40 8.56
C GLU A 16 16.94 0.46 9.16
N GLN A 17 15.83 0.25 8.44
CA GLN A 17 14.71 -0.58 8.88
C GLN A 17 14.88 -2.07 8.54
N ARG A 18 15.82 -2.41 7.67
CA ARG A 18 15.98 -3.75 7.08
C ARG A 18 16.07 -4.86 8.14
N ALA A 19 16.89 -4.68 9.17
CA ALA A 19 17.04 -5.66 10.25
C ALA A 19 15.73 -5.87 11.03
N SER A 20 15.02 -4.80 11.34
CA SER A 20 13.74 -4.90 12.06
C SER A 20 12.62 -5.48 11.19
N LEU A 21 12.64 -5.22 9.87
CA LEU A 21 11.71 -5.81 8.92
C LEU A 21 11.90 -7.34 8.82
N SER A 22 13.13 -7.81 8.84
CA SER A 22 13.43 -9.26 8.88
C SER A 22 12.94 -9.93 10.16
N ALA A 23 13.04 -9.25 11.31
CA ALA A 23 12.65 -9.80 12.59
C ALA A 23 11.12 -9.97 12.76
N PHE A 24 10.31 -9.17 12.06
CA PHE A 24 8.85 -9.13 12.21
C PHE A 24 8.06 -9.76 11.06
N ALA A 25 8.72 -10.23 10.03
CA ALA A 25 8.08 -10.67 8.79
C ALA A 25 7.32 -11.99 8.85
N ALA A 26 7.32 -12.67 9.96
CA ALA A 26 6.61 -13.93 10.08
C ALA A 26 5.08 -13.73 10.05
N GLY A 27 4.40 -14.34 9.09
CA GLY A 27 2.95 -14.49 9.11
C GLY A 27 2.15 -13.59 8.17
N GLY A 28 2.76 -12.96 7.17
CA GLY A 28 2.02 -12.18 6.15
C GLY A 28 1.46 -10.88 6.69
N ALA A 29 2.16 -10.22 7.60
CA ALA A 29 1.80 -8.89 8.08
C ALA A 29 1.82 -7.87 6.93
N PRO A 30 0.92 -6.87 6.91
CA PRO A 30 0.92 -5.85 5.88
C PRO A 30 2.03 -4.83 6.09
N VAL A 31 2.68 -4.44 5.01
CA VAL A 31 3.58 -3.30 4.94
C VAL A 31 3.08 -2.31 3.90
N PHE A 32 3.10 -1.03 4.24
CA PHE A 32 2.72 0.03 3.33
C PHE A 32 3.97 0.75 2.81
N ILE A 33 4.03 0.93 1.49
CA ILE A 33 5.04 1.73 0.80
C ILE A 33 4.35 2.81 -0.03
N SER A 34 4.94 4.01 -0.12
CA SER A 34 4.41 5.07 -0.98
C SER A 34 5.22 5.14 -2.26
N LEU A 35 4.54 4.89 -3.38
CA LEU A 35 5.07 5.05 -4.74
C LEU A 35 4.36 6.19 -5.47
N HIS A 36 3.48 6.91 -4.78
CA HIS A 36 2.85 8.13 -5.28
C HIS A 36 3.83 9.29 -5.08
N ILE A 37 4.71 9.49 -6.05
CA ILE A 37 5.73 10.53 -5.97
C ILE A 37 5.47 11.56 -7.05
N SER A 38 5.58 12.83 -6.67
CA SER A 38 5.39 13.98 -7.54
C SER A 38 6.59 14.27 -8.43
N GLU A 39 7.79 13.78 -8.08
CA GLU A 39 9.06 14.14 -8.69
C GLU A 39 9.54 13.11 -9.71
N GLU A 40 10.62 13.43 -10.41
CA GLU A 40 11.15 12.57 -11.46
C GLU A 40 11.81 11.32 -10.87
N PHE A 41 11.36 10.18 -11.37
CA PHE A 41 12.00 8.91 -11.10
C PHE A 41 13.08 8.65 -12.13
N ASP A 42 14.28 8.44 -11.69
CA ASP A 42 15.30 7.87 -12.55
C ASP A 42 15.30 6.33 -12.48
N ALA A 43 16.09 5.71 -13.35
CA ALA A 43 16.22 4.25 -13.37
C ALA A 43 16.81 3.69 -12.06
N ALA A 44 17.65 4.45 -11.38
CA ALA A 44 18.25 4.08 -10.11
C ALA A 44 17.19 4.03 -8.99
N TYR A 45 16.28 4.98 -8.98
CA TYR A 45 15.14 4.96 -8.05
C TYR A 45 14.26 3.72 -8.27
N CYS A 46 13.88 3.44 -9.52
CA CYS A 46 13.07 2.27 -9.85
C CYS A 46 13.77 0.96 -9.44
N ALA A 47 15.08 0.86 -9.64
CA ALA A 47 15.86 -0.29 -9.22
C ALA A 47 15.86 -0.48 -7.68
N ARG A 48 16.02 0.60 -6.92
CA ARG A 48 15.97 0.56 -5.45
C ARG A 48 14.59 0.19 -4.91
N VAL A 49 13.52 0.68 -5.55
CA VAL A 49 12.14 0.27 -5.21
C VAL A 49 11.95 -1.22 -5.49
N GLN A 50 12.43 -1.72 -6.63
CA GLN A 50 12.38 -3.14 -6.95
C GLN A 50 13.09 -3.97 -5.88
N GLU A 51 14.34 -3.60 -5.53
CA GLU A 51 15.10 -4.27 -4.48
C GLU A 51 14.36 -4.31 -3.14
N MET A 52 13.78 -3.19 -2.73
CA MET A 52 12.98 -3.11 -1.50
C MET A 52 11.77 -4.05 -1.56
N CYS A 53 11.03 -4.05 -2.67
CA CYS A 53 9.86 -4.92 -2.84
C CYS A 53 10.25 -6.40 -2.87
N ASP A 54 11.33 -6.77 -3.57
CA ASP A 54 11.85 -8.13 -3.62
C ASP A 54 12.23 -8.61 -2.21
N PHE A 55 12.92 -7.77 -1.45
CA PHE A 55 13.26 -8.06 -0.07
C PHE A 55 12.04 -8.27 0.81
N LEU A 56 11.08 -7.35 0.76
CA LEU A 56 9.85 -7.43 1.58
C LEU A 56 9.04 -8.68 1.23
N ALA A 57 8.90 -9.00 -0.05
CA ALA A 57 8.20 -10.20 -0.51
C ALA A 57 8.91 -11.48 -0.04
N ALA A 58 10.25 -11.54 -0.15
CA ALA A 58 11.05 -12.67 0.32
C ALA A 58 10.94 -12.90 1.84
N GLN A 59 10.71 -11.83 2.60
CA GLN A 59 10.46 -11.90 4.05
C GLN A 59 9.00 -12.24 4.40
N GLY A 60 8.11 -12.41 3.42
CA GLY A 60 6.71 -12.77 3.63
C GLY A 60 5.77 -11.61 3.97
N TRP A 61 6.18 -10.37 3.73
CA TRP A 61 5.30 -9.21 3.90
C TRP A 61 4.23 -9.15 2.81
N ARG A 62 3.03 -8.74 3.18
CA ARG A 62 1.99 -8.34 2.22
C ARG A 62 2.15 -6.86 1.89
N ILE A 63 2.69 -6.56 0.71
CA ILE A 63 3.02 -5.20 0.31
C ILE A 63 1.77 -4.50 -0.21
N LEU A 64 1.40 -3.39 0.44
CA LEU A 64 0.37 -2.46 0.01
C LEU A 64 1.05 -1.17 -0.46
N ALA A 65 0.80 -0.75 -1.69
CA ALA A 65 1.45 0.43 -2.26
C ALA A 65 0.45 1.52 -2.65
N ASP A 66 0.82 2.75 -2.36
CA ASP A 66 0.19 3.94 -2.90
C ASP A 66 0.78 4.24 -4.28
N VAL A 67 -0.07 4.28 -5.30
CA VAL A 67 0.35 4.42 -6.71
C VAL A 67 -0.46 5.46 -7.45
N SER A 68 0.09 5.94 -8.57
CA SER A 68 -0.57 6.81 -9.52
C SER A 68 -0.37 6.27 -10.93
N GLU A 69 -1.08 6.81 -11.91
CA GLU A 69 -0.83 6.51 -13.33
C GLU A 69 0.61 6.80 -13.76
N LYS A 70 1.23 7.81 -13.14
CA LYS A 70 2.64 8.13 -13.37
C LYS A 70 3.55 6.97 -12.96
N THR A 71 3.26 6.31 -11.85
CA THR A 71 4.01 5.15 -11.37
C THR A 71 4.03 4.02 -12.41
N ILE A 72 2.91 3.73 -13.05
CA ILE A 72 2.81 2.70 -14.09
C ILE A 72 3.78 3.01 -15.23
N ARG A 73 3.73 4.25 -15.74
CA ARG A 73 4.60 4.68 -16.86
C ARG A 73 6.09 4.63 -16.50
N GLN A 74 6.44 5.04 -15.30
CA GLN A 74 7.83 5.09 -14.84
C GLN A 74 8.44 3.71 -14.68
N PHE A 75 7.66 2.74 -14.25
CA PHE A 75 8.10 1.35 -14.21
C PHE A 75 7.98 0.64 -15.57
N GLY A 76 7.50 1.33 -16.62
CA GLY A 76 7.33 0.73 -17.95
C GLY A 76 6.33 -0.44 -17.94
N CYS A 77 5.34 -0.39 -17.06
CA CYS A 77 4.29 -1.39 -16.99
C CYS A 77 3.12 -1.02 -17.90
N ALA A 78 2.36 -2.00 -18.38
CA ALA A 78 1.19 -1.76 -19.21
C ALA A 78 0.00 -1.23 -18.40
N ASP A 79 -0.15 -1.72 -17.17
CA ASP A 79 -1.29 -1.43 -16.30
C ASP A 79 -0.95 -1.68 -14.82
N LEU A 80 -1.91 -1.45 -13.94
CA LEU A 80 -1.78 -1.68 -12.49
C LEU A 80 -1.56 -3.14 -12.12
N PRO A 81 -2.24 -4.13 -12.71
CA PRO A 81 -1.95 -5.54 -12.45
C PRO A 81 -0.52 -5.94 -12.82
N ALA A 82 0.01 -5.44 -13.94
CA ALA A 82 1.39 -5.67 -14.34
C ALA A 82 2.39 -5.04 -13.36
N LEU A 83 2.11 -3.83 -12.88
CA LEU A 83 2.91 -3.17 -11.86
C LEU A 83 2.87 -3.97 -10.54
N ALA A 84 1.69 -4.38 -10.11
CA ALA A 84 1.52 -5.16 -8.88
C ALA A 84 2.29 -6.49 -8.96
N LYS A 85 2.21 -7.19 -10.08
CA LYS A 85 2.98 -8.42 -10.31
C LYS A 85 4.49 -8.18 -10.27
N ARG A 86 4.96 -7.13 -10.94
CA ARG A 86 6.38 -6.78 -11.00
C ARG A 86 6.96 -6.49 -9.62
N LEU A 87 6.26 -5.72 -8.80
CA LEU A 87 6.71 -5.28 -7.48
C LEU A 87 6.20 -6.16 -6.33
N HIS A 88 5.65 -7.33 -6.62
CA HIS A 88 5.09 -8.26 -5.63
C HIS A 88 4.02 -7.61 -4.72
N LEU A 89 3.26 -6.64 -5.23
CA LEU A 89 2.26 -5.95 -4.44
C LEU A 89 1.07 -6.87 -4.18
N TRP A 90 0.70 -6.99 -2.91
CA TRP A 90 -0.51 -7.68 -2.49
C TRP A 90 -1.76 -6.84 -2.76
N GLY A 91 -1.65 -5.50 -2.66
CA GLY A 91 -2.76 -4.60 -2.90
C GLY A 91 -2.29 -3.19 -3.25
N LEU A 92 -3.22 -2.36 -3.74
CA LEU A 92 -2.97 -1.00 -4.20
C LEU A 92 -3.88 0.00 -3.50
N ARG A 93 -3.32 1.13 -3.06
CA ARG A 93 -4.07 2.29 -2.63
C ARG A 93 -4.19 3.28 -3.78
N LEU A 94 -5.43 3.63 -4.13
CA LEU A 94 -5.77 4.45 -5.30
C LEU A 94 -6.48 5.74 -4.85
N ASP A 95 -5.74 6.65 -4.23
CA ASP A 95 -6.33 7.87 -3.68
C ASP A 95 -6.56 8.95 -4.74
N TYR A 96 -5.73 8.98 -5.79
CA TYR A 96 -5.75 10.06 -6.78
C TYR A 96 -5.59 9.56 -8.21
N GLY A 97 -6.33 10.16 -9.13
CA GLY A 97 -6.16 9.92 -10.57
C GLY A 97 -6.89 8.69 -11.10
N PHE A 98 -7.67 7.99 -10.27
CA PHE A 98 -8.44 6.84 -10.69
C PHE A 98 -9.95 7.09 -10.49
N SER A 99 -10.74 6.70 -11.48
CA SER A 99 -12.19 6.74 -11.37
C SER A 99 -12.70 5.60 -10.47
N LEU A 100 -13.91 5.76 -9.94
CA LEU A 100 -14.57 4.71 -9.17
C LEU A 100 -14.71 3.41 -9.99
N GLU A 101 -15.00 3.52 -11.28
CA GLU A 101 -15.11 2.39 -12.20
C GLU A 101 -13.77 1.62 -12.30
N GLN A 102 -12.66 2.34 -12.47
CA GLN A 102 -11.32 1.75 -12.49
C GLN A 102 -11.00 1.05 -11.16
N MET A 103 -11.32 1.67 -10.04
CA MET A 103 -11.13 1.07 -8.71
C MET A 103 -11.95 -0.20 -8.52
N CYS A 104 -13.23 -0.19 -8.94
CA CYS A 104 -14.10 -1.36 -8.88
C CYS A 104 -13.59 -2.52 -9.75
N ALA A 105 -13.16 -2.21 -10.98
CA ALA A 105 -12.61 -3.21 -11.88
C ALA A 105 -11.31 -3.83 -11.33
N LEU A 106 -10.46 -3.02 -10.71
CA LEU A 106 -9.23 -3.50 -10.09
C LEU A 106 -9.51 -4.34 -8.85
N ALA A 107 -10.49 -3.96 -8.02
CA ALA A 107 -10.84 -4.68 -6.79
C ALA A 107 -11.30 -6.13 -7.03
N GLN A 108 -11.71 -6.45 -8.27
CA GLN A 108 -12.01 -7.82 -8.70
C GLN A 108 -10.74 -8.68 -8.90
N GLN A 109 -9.59 -8.05 -9.09
CA GLN A 109 -8.34 -8.73 -9.43
C GLN A 109 -7.36 -8.77 -8.26
N LEU A 110 -7.33 -7.73 -7.45
CA LEU A 110 -6.45 -7.61 -6.29
C LEU A 110 -7.05 -6.66 -5.24
N PRO A 111 -6.61 -6.74 -3.97
CA PRO A 111 -7.09 -5.85 -2.93
C PRO A 111 -6.86 -4.36 -3.26
N VAL A 112 -7.90 -3.56 -3.12
CA VAL A 112 -7.85 -2.11 -3.25
C VAL A 112 -8.00 -1.47 -1.88
N ALA A 113 -7.03 -0.66 -1.50
CA ALA A 113 -7.10 0.14 -0.28
C ALA A 113 -7.59 1.55 -0.60
N VAL A 114 -8.36 2.09 0.32
CA VAL A 114 -8.82 3.48 0.31
C VAL A 114 -8.40 4.17 1.59
N ASN A 115 -8.10 5.46 1.50
CA ASN A 115 -7.79 6.25 2.69
C ASN A 115 -9.09 6.53 3.46
N ALA A 116 -9.22 5.95 4.64
CA ALA A 116 -10.41 6.07 5.47
C ALA A 116 -10.71 7.52 5.91
N SER A 117 -9.70 8.39 5.91
CA SER A 117 -9.88 9.81 6.29
C SER A 117 -10.44 10.67 5.17
N THR A 118 -10.27 10.27 3.91
CA THR A 118 -10.67 11.07 2.74
C THR A 118 -11.74 10.41 1.89
N THR A 119 -11.91 9.09 2.00
CA THR A 119 -12.90 8.35 1.23
C THR A 119 -14.27 8.47 1.87
N THR A 120 -15.25 8.89 1.08
CA THR A 120 -16.62 8.97 1.58
C THR A 120 -17.20 7.56 1.82
N PRO A 121 -18.12 7.42 2.80
CA PRO A 121 -18.79 6.13 3.03
C PRO A 121 -19.53 5.59 1.80
N GLU A 122 -19.98 6.49 0.91
CA GLU A 122 -20.65 6.11 -0.34
C GLU A 122 -19.69 5.39 -1.29
N VAL A 123 -18.51 5.96 -1.53
CA VAL A 123 -17.48 5.35 -2.38
C VAL A 123 -17.05 4.00 -1.80
N ALA A 124 -16.84 3.92 -0.49
CA ALA A 124 -16.47 2.67 0.18
C ALA A 124 -17.55 1.59 0.00
N ARG A 125 -18.86 1.96 0.11
CA ARG A 125 -19.97 1.03 -0.12
C ARG A 125 -20.06 0.56 -1.57
N GLN A 126 -19.85 1.45 -2.52
CA GLN A 126 -19.89 1.10 -3.95
C GLN A 126 -18.74 0.15 -4.32
N LEU A 127 -17.54 0.39 -3.80
CA LEU A 127 -16.40 -0.51 -3.98
C LEU A 127 -16.70 -1.90 -3.37
N ALA A 128 -17.24 -1.94 -2.16
CA ALA A 128 -17.60 -3.19 -1.49
C ALA A 128 -18.74 -3.94 -2.19
N ALA A 129 -19.72 -3.22 -2.72
CA ALA A 129 -20.85 -3.80 -3.45
C ALA A 129 -20.42 -4.48 -4.78
N GLY A 130 -19.30 -4.06 -5.35
CA GLY A 130 -18.69 -4.69 -6.53
C GLY A 130 -18.15 -6.09 -6.29
N GLY A 131 -18.11 -6.59 -5.05
CA GLY A 131 -17.68 -7.95 -4.72
C GLY A 131 -16.15 -8.15 -4.67
N GLY A 132 -15.38 -7.07 -4.79
CA GLY A 132 -13.93 -7.11 -4.67
C GLY A 132 -13.43 -7.00 -3.22
N THR A 133 -12.14 -7.15 -3.02
CA THR A 133 -11.51 -6.95 -1.71
C THR A 133 -11.18 -5.47 -1.51
N VAL A 134 -11.83 -4.86 -0.55
CA VAL A 134 -11.62 -3.44 -0.19
C VAL A 134 -11.07 -3.32 1.22
N ILE A 135 -10.04 -2.50 1.38
CA ILE A 135 -9.34 -2.26 2.65
C ILE A 135 -9.49 -0.79 3.00
N ALA A 136 -10.11 -0.49 4.12
CA ALA A 136 -10.06 0.85 4.71
C ALA A 136 -8.72 1.02 5.44
N MET A 137 -7.87 1.88 4.92
CA MET A 137 -6.56 2.16 5.50
C MET A 137 -6.61 3.47 6.28
N HIS A 138 -6.22 3.41 7.54
CA HIS A 138 -6.06 4.58 8.39
C HIS A 138 -4.60 4.78 8.72
N ASN A 139 -4.06 5.95 8.38
CA ASN A 139 -2.72 6.33 8.78
C ASN A 139 -2.73 6.71 10.26
N PHE A 140 -2.01 5.95 11.05
CA PHE A 140 -1.86 6.21 12.46
C PHE A 140 -0.45 6.75 12.73
N TYR A 141 -0.40 7.96 13.28
CA TYR A 141 0.84 8.56 13.76
C TYR A 141 0.82 8.56 15.28
N PRO A 142 1.64 7.73 15.96
CA PRO A 142 1.74 7.80 17.40
C PRO A 142 2.19 9.20 17.81
N ARG A 143 1.43 9.84 18.67
CA ARG A 143 1.85 11.13 19.24
C ARG A 143 2.99 10.87 20.23
N PRO A 144 4.09 11.64 20.19
CA PRO A 144 5.21 11.44 21.12
C PRO A 144 4.80 11.47 22.59
N GLU A 145 3.75 12.24 22.90
CA GLU A 145 3.26 12.47 24.26
C GLU A 145 2.31 11.39 24.80
N THR A 146 1.60 10.70 23.94
CA THR A 146 0.53 9.75 24.33
C THR A 146 0.78 8.31 23.90
N GLY A 147 1.77 8.06 23.04
CA GLY A 147 2.00 6.72 22.49
C GLY A 147 0.86 6.25 21.60
N LEU A 148 0.70 4.93 21.52
CA LEU A 148 -0.45 4.29 20.87
C LEU A 148 -1.70 4.50 21.71
N ASP A 149 -2.73 5.13 21.13
CA ASP A 149 -4.03 5.21 21.80
C ASP A 149 -4.69 3.82 21.85
N PRO A 150 -4.83 3.20 23.05
CA PRO A 150 -5.40 1.86 23.14
C PRO A 150 -6.89 1.83 22.79
N GLU A 151 -7.61 2.96 22.90
CA GLU A 151 -9.04 3.02 22.55
C GLU A 151 -9.23 2.94 21.05
N PHE A 152 -8.40 3.63 20.27
CA PHE A 152 -8.42 3.52 18.81
C PHE A 152 -8.26 2.08 18.30
N LEU A 153 -7.51 1.26 19.01
CA LEU A 153 -7.32 -0.14 18.65
C LEU A 153 -8.50 -1.05 19.03
N ARG A 154 -9.41 -0.56 19.86
CA ARG A 154 -10.60 -1.32 20.33
C ARG A 154 -11.86 -1.04 19.51
N GLU A 155 -11.98 0.12 18.88
CA GLU A 155 -13.08 0.47 17.99
C GLU A 155 -12.88 -0.13 16.59
#